data_d5cdde89c446ba75151f436a250c389b
#
_entry.id   d5cdde89c446ba75151f436a250c389b
#
_cell.length_a   1.000
_cell.length_b   1.000
_cell.length_c   1.000
_cell.angle_alpha   90.00
_cell.angle_beta   90.00
_cell.angle_gamma   90.00
#
_symmetry.space_group_name_H-M   'P 1'
#
loop_
_entity.id
_entity.type
_entity.pdbx_description
1 polymer ?
#
loop_
_entity_poly.entity_id
_entity_poly.type
_entity_poly.pdbx_seq_one_letter_code
_entity_poly.pdbx_strand_id
1 'polypeptide(L)'
;SLPDALPGQSANALPGAIRIIGGQWRRRKLPVAQGPGVPAGLRPTPDRVRETLFNWLGQDLGGWRCVDVCSGTGALGFEAASRGAARVHMIEQHPVLLKQLHGVCKQLDAQAVQIVAGDGMRFLRDMANREPGSVDVIFFDPPFSGFSGEAYDDALRRASVLLVPGGNFYLESGREWRADELAAKGWERRRYLRAGAAHAHLLRVLPKEEISL
;
A
#
# COMPACT_ATOMS: atom_id res chain seq x y z
N SER A 1 -28.39 38.39 -24.51
CA SER A 1 -27.73 37.99 -23.26
C SER A 1 -27.62 36.46 -23.21
N LEU A 2 -26.40 35.99 -23.40
CA LEU A 2 -26.00 34.61 -23.23
C LEU A 2 -25.79 34.36 -21.74
N PRO A 3 -26.18 33.18 -21.18
CA PRO A 3 -25.88 32.86 -19.78
C PRO A 3 -24.42 32.50 -19.63
N ASP A 4 -23.84 32.97 -18.53
CA ASP A 4 -22.48 32.76 -18.11
C ASP A 4 -22.12 31.25 -18.06
N ALA A 5 -21.00 30.90 -18.69
CA ALA A 5 -20.40 29.62 -18.58
C ALA A 5 -19.95 29.40 -17.12
N LEU A 6 -20.41 28.33 -16.50
CA LEU A 6 -19.92 27.88 -15.21
C LEU A 6 -18.41 27.65 -15.29
N PRO A 7 -17.62 28.04 -14.29
CA PRO A 7 -16.19 27.79 -14.29
C PRO A 7 -15.95 26.31 -14.30
N GLY A 8 -15.17 25.87 -15.29
CA GLY A 8 -14.75 24.47 -15.43
C GLY A 8 -14.14 23.95 -14.13
N GLN A 9 -14.67 22.85 -13.64
CA GLN A 9 -14.05 22.08 -12.58
C GLN A 9 -12.65 21.71 -13.06
N SER A 10 -11.64 22.31 -12.47
CA SER A 10 -10.25 21.95 -12.71
C SER A 10 -10.08 20.47 -12.42
N ALA A 11 -9.59 19.72 -13.40
CA ALA A 11 -9.20 18.33 -13.25
C ALA A 11 -8.39 18.17 -11.96
N ASN A 12 -8.81 17.26 -11.10
CA ASN A 12 -8.31 16.93 -9.77
C ASN A 12 -6.80 17.14 -9.62
N ALA A 13 -6.39 18.31 -9.17
CA ALA A 13 -5.04 18.52 -8.69
C ALA A 13 -4.85 17.63 -7.45
N LEU A 14 -3.73 16.90 -7.42
CA LEU A 14 -3.36 16.13 -6.24
C LEU A 14 -3.28 17.07 -5.02
N PRO A 15 -3.72 16.63 -3.84
CA PRO A 15 -3.56 17.44 -2.64
C PRO A 15 -2.07 17.71 -2.41
N GLY A 16 -1.72 18.94 -2.00
CA GLY A 16 -0.32 19.32 -1.68
C GLY A 16 0.25 18.62 -0.47
N ALA A 17 -0.60 18.02 0.36
CA ALA A 17 -0.23 17.24 1.53
C ALA A 17 -1.30 16.21 1.88
N ILE A 18 -0.87 15.09 2.46
CA ILE A 18 -1.75 14.11 3.10
C ILE A 18 -1.56 14.15 4.61
N ARG A 19 -2.54 13.69 5.36
CA ARG A 19 -2.51 13.67 6.82
C ARG A 19 -2.34 12.25 7.34
N ILE A 20 -1.48 12.07 8.32
CA ILE A 20 -1.44 10.84 9.13
C ILE A 20 -2.67 10.82 10.03
N ILE A 21 -3.41 9.72 10.04
CA ILE A 21 -4.72 9.62 10.66
C ILE A 21 -4.62 9.22 12.13
N GLY A 22 -3.76 8.25 12.45
CA GLY A 22 -3.63 7.71 13.79
C GLY A 22 -2.19 7.53 14.26
N GLY A 23 -2.03 7.04 15.49
CA GLY A 23 -0.72 6.72 16.07
C GLY A 23 0.06 7.93 16.56
N GLN A 24 1.36 7.74 16.73
CA GLN A 24 2.25 8.75 17.34
C GLN A 24 2.38 10.04 16.53
N TRP A 25 2.21 9.97 15.20
CA TRP A 25 2.29 11.15 14.31
C TRP A 25 0.93 11.65 13.84
N ARG A 26 -0.10 11.33 14.58
CA ARG A 26 -1.47 11.77 14.25
C ARG A 26 -1.53 13.26 13.92
N ARG A 27 -2.22 13.60 12.84
CA ARG A 27 -2.40 14.95 12.29
C ARG A 27 -1.14 15.56 11.64
N ARG A 28 -0.01 14.88 11.67
CA ARG A 28 1.17 15.34 10.92
C ARG A 28 0.86 15.29 9.42
N LYS A 29 1.30 16.30 8.70
CA LYS A 29 1.12 16.39 7.26
C LYS A 29 2.37 15.86 6.55
N LEU A 30 2.15 15.03 5.54
CA LEU A 30 3.18 14.54 4.64
C LEU A 30 3.06 15.29 3.31
N PRO A 31 4.13 15.89 2.78
CA PRO A 31 4.07 16.55 1.49
C PRO A 31 3.80 15.52 0.38
N VAL A 32 3.07 15.94 -0.65
CA VAL A 32 2.86 15.18 -1.87
C VAL A 32 3.70 15.82 -2.96
N ALA A 33 4.62 15.07 -3.56
CA ALA A 33 5.47 15.55 -4.63
C ALA A 33 4.65 16.04 -5.82
N GLN A 34 5.04 17.19 -6.36
CA GLN A 34 4.40 17.83 -7.50
C GLN A 34 5.46 18.33 -8.49
N GLY A 35 5.06 18.51 -9.74
CA GLY A 35 5.91 19.10 -10.77
C GLY A 35 6.73 18.08 -11.56
N PRO A 36 7.79 18.55 -12.26
CA PRO A 36 8.58 17.71 -13.14
C PRO A 36 9.25 16.53 -12.41
N GLY A 37 9.24 15.37 -13.06
CA GLY A 37 9.83 14.14 -12.51
C GLY A 37 8.92 13.34 -11.58
N VAL A 38 7.74 13.87 -11.25
CA VAL A 38 6.72 13.09 -10.53
C VAL A 38 6.01 12.17 -11.52
N PRO A 39 5.88 10.87 -11.21
CA PRO A 39 5.20 9.94 -12.10
C PRO A 39 3.76 10.36 -12.40
N ALA A 40 3.37 10.28 -13.67
CA ALA A 40 1.99 10.47 -14.06
C ALA A 40 1.12 9.41 -13.38
N GLY A 41 0.00 9.84 -12.80
CA GLY A 41 -0.91 8.93 -12.09
C GLY A 41 -0.56 8.65 -10.64
N LEU A 42 0.45 9.32 -10.08
CA LEU A 42 0.68 9.28 -8.63
C LEU A 42 -0.59 9.77 -7.92
N ARG A 43 -1.19 8.91 -7.12
CA ARG A 43 -2.37 9.22 -6.31
C ARG A 43 -2.17 8.68 -4.91
N PRO A 44 -2.16 9.54 -3.87
CA PRO A 44 -2.16 9.06 -2.51
C PRO A 44 -3.48 8.34 -2.23
N THR A 45 -3.42 7.28 -1.46
CA THR A 45 -4.62 6.60 -0.96
C THR A 45 -5.42 7.59 -0.11
N PRO A 46 -6.71 7.84 -0.43
CA PRO A 46 -7.52 8.81 0.30
C PRO A 46 -7.61 8.52 1.80
N ASP A 47 -7.77 9.55 2.61
CA ASP A 47 -7.87 9.44 4.08
C ASP A 47 -8.92 8.42 4.51
N ARG A 48 -10.10 8.45 3.89
CA ARG A 48 -11.19 7.50 4.20
C ARG A 48 -10.80 6.05 3.93
N VAL A 49 -10.10 5.78 2.85
CA VAL A 49 -9.64 4.41 2.51
C VAL A 49 -8.58 3.97 3.49
N ARG A 50 -7.62 4.82 3.83
CA ARG A 50 -6.59 4.52 4.84
C ARG A 50 -7.20 4.28 6.21
N GLU A 51 -8.13 5.10 6.65
CA GLU A 51 -8.84 4.92 7.91
C GLU A 51 -9.55 3.56 7.95
N THR A 52 -10.29 3.22 6.90
CA THR A 52 -10.98 1.93 6.79
C THR A 52 -10.00 0.77 6.81
N LEU A 53 -8.90 0.85 6.05
CA LEU A 53 -7.87 -0.19 6.03
C LEU A 53 -7.28 -0.43 7.42
N PHE A 54 -6.89 0.61 8.13
CA PHE A 54 -6.29 0.45 9.45
C PHE A 54 -7.31 0.04 10.53
N ASN A 55 -8.60 0.36 10.35
CA ASN A 55 -9.66 -0.25 11.14
C ASN A 55 -9.75 -1.76 10.90
N TRP A 56 -9.65 -2.21 9.65
CA TRP A 56 -9.61 -3.64 9.31
C TRP A 56 -8.40 -4.36 9.94
N LEU A 57 -7.26 -3.68 10.02
CA LEU A 57 -6.04 -4.24 10.61
C LEU A 57 -6.03 -4.20 12.14
N GLY A 58 -6.97 -3.51 12.79
CA GLY A 58 -7.08 -3.43 14.23
C GLY A 58 -6.45 -2.20 14.87
N GLN A 59 -6.07 -1.20 14.09
CA GLN A 59 -5.57 0.13 14.48
C GLN A 59 -4.20 0.15 15.17
N ASP A 60 -3.88 -0.82 15.99
CA ASP A 60 -2.57 -0.97 16.65
C ASP A 60 -1.74 -2.04 15.93
N LEU A 61 -0.63 -1.61 15.37
CA LEU A 61 0.32 -2.48 14.66
C LEU A 61 1.58 -2.76 15.49
N GLY A 62 1.49 -2.63 16.81
CA GLY A 62 2.62 -2.86 17.71
C GLY A 62 3.32 -4.19 17.45
N GLY A 63 4.64 -4.12 17.18
CA GLY A 63 5.46 -5.29 16.88
C GLY A 63 5.37 -5.82 15.45
N TRP A 64 4.51 -5.28 14.59
CA TRP A 64 4.34 -5.78 13.23
C TRP A 64 5.52 -5.42 12.31
N ARG A 65 5.80 -6.33 11.40
CA ARG A 65 6.74 -6.15 10.29
C ARG A 65 5.94 -5.95 9.01
N CYS A 66 6.14 -4.81 8.38
CA CYS A 66 5.34 -4.34 7.25
C CYS A 66 6.21 -4.14 6.01
N VAL A 67 5.63 -4.36 4.83
CA VAL A 67 6.25 -4.04 3.54
C VAL A 67 5.28 -3.22 2.72
N ASP A 68 5.69 -2.02 2.30
CA ASP A 68 4.97 -1.16 1.37
C ASP A 68 5.67 -1.24 0.01
N VAL A 69 5.12 -2.04 -0.89
CA VAL A 69 5.81 -2.50 -2.12
C VAL A 69 5.98 -1.41 -3.16
N CYS A 70 5.01 -0.50 -3.26
CA CYS A 70 5.01 0.63 -4.19
C CYS A 70 4.65 1.88 -3.39
N SER A 71 5.64 2.44 -2.69
CA SER A 71 5.36 3.39 -1.60
C SER A 71 4.80 4.74 -2.06
N GLY A 72 5.21 5.22 -3.24
CA GLY A 72 4.72 6.49 -3.77
C GLY A 72 4.94 7.65 -2.78
N THR A 73 3.85 8.20 -2.27
CA THR A 73 3.88 9.26 -1.25
C THR A 73 4.29 8.77 0.14
N GLY A 74 4.26 7.46 0.37
CA GLY A 74 4.50 6.87 1.68
C GLY A 74 3.29 6.82 2.60
N ALA A 75 2.09 7.14 2.11
CA ALA A 75 0.90 7.25 2.93
C ALA A 75 0.61 5.99 3.77
N LEU A 76 0.74 4.81 3.19
CA LEU A 76 0.47 3.54 3.88
C LEU A 76 1.60 3.16 4.83
N GLY A 77 2.84 3.21 4.37
CA GLY A 77 3.99 2.84 5.18
C GLY A 77 4.19 3.74 6.40
N PHE A 78 4.06 5.06 6.25
CA PHE A 78 4.16 5.98 7.37
C PHE A 78 2.99 5.86 8.34
N GLU A 79 1.80 5.58 7.84
CA GLU A 79 0.65 5.29 8.71
C GLU A 79 0.90 4.04 9.57
N ALA A 80 1.41 2.98 8.98
CA ALA A 80 1.76 1.76 9.71
C ALA A 80 2.83 2.03 10.78
N ALA A 81 3.88 2.76 10.44
CA ALA A 81 4.91 3.15 11.39
C ALA A 81 4.36 4.03 12.52
N SER A 82 3.47 4.97 12.20
CA SER A 82 2.79 5.81 13.19
C SER A 82 1.98 5.00 14.19
N ARG A 83 1.42 3.87 13.77
CA ARG A 83 0.60 2.97 14.59
C ARG A 83 1.38 1.88 15.31
N GLY A 84 2.70 2.02 15.35
CA GLY A 84 3.54 1.21 16.21
C GLY A 84 4.24 0.04 15.52
N ALA A 85 4.18 -0.11 14.20
CA ALA A 85 4.91 -1.15 13.49
C ALA A 85 6.40 -1.15 13.90
N ALA A 86 6.95 -2.33 14.15
CA ALA A 86 8.34 -2.49 14.55
C ALA A 86 9.31 -2.25 13.41
N ARG A 87 8.90 -2.60 12.18
CA ARG A 87 9.68 -2.42 10.97
C ARG A 87 8.76 -2.20 9.78
N VAL A 88 9.07 -1.19 8.96
CA VAL A 88 8.37 -0.90 7.71
C VAL A 88 9.40 -0.73 6.59
N HIS A 89 9.43 -1.68 5.66
CA HIS A 89 10.17 -1.52 4.41
C HIS A 89 9.30 -0.77 3.41
N MET A 90 9.82 0.31 2.86
CA MET A 90 9.15 1.12 1.85
C MET A 90 9.98 1.12 0.58
N ILE A 91 9.44 0.54 -0.50
CA ILE A 91 10.15 0.37 -1.75
C ILE A 91 9.65 1.39 -2.77
N GLU A 92 10.56 2.11 -3.38
CA GLU A 92 10.28 3.11 -4.41
C GLU A 92 11.45 3.19 -5.39
N GLN A 93 11.15 3.41 -6.68
CA GLN A 93 12.19 3.51 -7.72
C GLN A 93 12.36 4.92 -8.28
N HIS A 94 11.39 5.82 -8.12
CA HIS A 94 11.45 7.17 -8.67
C HIS A 94 12.29 8.09 -7.79
N PRO A 95 13.35 8.73 -8.35
CA PRO A 95 14.27 9.56 -7.56
C PRO A 95 13.61 10.71 -6.81
N VAL A 96 12.61 11.35 -7.42
CA VAL A 96 11.88 12.46 -6.78
C VAL A 96 11.10 11.97 -5.57
N LEU A 97 10.43 10.81 -5.69
CA LEU A 97 9.69 10.23 -4.59
C LEU A 97 10.61 9.69 -3.49
N LEU A 98 11.72 9.07 -3.86
CA LEU A 98 12.74 8.63 -2.89
C LEU A 98 13.26 9.78 -2.04
N LYS A 99 13.60 10.89 -2.67
CA LYS A 99 14.05 12.09 -1.96
C LYS A 99 13.02 12.57 -0.97
N GLN A 100 11.75 12.57 -1.37
CA GLN A 100 10.64 12.98 -0.51
C GLN A 100 10.45 12.00 0.67
N LEU A 101 10.47 10.70 0.42
CA LEU A 101 10.36 9.69 1.47
C LEU A 101 11.48 9.82 2.51
N HIS A 102 12.72 10.00 2.08
CA HIS A 102 13.85 10.25 2.98
C HIS A 102 13.67 11.53 3.79
N GLY A 103 13.17 12.60 3.17
CA GLY A 103 12.85 13.85 3.86
C GLY A 103 11.81 13.68 4.96
N VAL A 104 10.74 12.93 4.67
CA VAL A 104 9.69 12.62 5.66
C VAL A 104 10.23 11.75 6.79
N CYS A 105 11.02 10.72 6.48
CA CYS A 105 11.67 9.90 7.52
C CYS A 105 12.49 10.75 8.49
N LYS A 106 13.27 11.67 7.96
CA LYS A 106 14.08 12.59 8.78
C LYS A 106 13.20 13.52 9.62
N GLN A 107 12.16 14.11 9.01
CA GLN A 107 11.25 15.02 9.69
C GLN A 107 10.49 14.35 10.85
N LEU A 108 10.11 13.08 10.68
CA LEU A 108 9.37 12.31 11.67
C LEU A 108 10.28 11.57 12.66
N ASP A 109 11.57 11.53 12.42
CA ASP A 109 12.51 10.62 13.10
C ASP A 109 12.00 9.17 13.07
N ALA A 110 11.62 8.72 11.88
CA ALA A 110 10.92 7.46 11.66
C ALA A 110 11.90 6.27 11.66
N GLN A 111 12.40 5.88 12.80
CA GLN A 111 13.44 4.86 12.95
C GLN A 111 12.99 3.46 12.53
N ALA A 112 11.70 3.15 12.63
CA ALA A 112 11.14 1.87 12.18
C ALA A 112 11.08 1.73 10.64
N VAL A 113 11.18 2.85 9.91
CA VAL A 113 11.06 2.88 8.45
C VAL A 113 12.42 2.69 7.79
N GLN A 114 12.49 1.75 6.86
CA GLN A 114 13.63 1.54 5.97
C GLN A 114 13.20 1.76 4.52
N ILE A 115 13.73 2.79 3.88
CA ILE A 115 13.45 3.08 2.48
C ILE A 115 14.44 2.31 1.61
N VAL A 116 13.91 1.62 0.61
CA VAL A 116 14.66 0.80 -0.35
C VAL A 116 14.45 1.36 -1.74
N ALA A 117 15.53 1.79 -2.39
CA ALA A 117 15.49 2.21 -3.78
C ALA A 117 15.49 0.97 -4.69
N GLY A 118 14.47 0.85 -5.54
CA GLY A 118 14.40 -0.24 -6.49
C GLY A 118 12.99 -0.66 -6.88
N ASP A 119 12.92 -1.80 -7.56
CA ASP A 119 11.68 -2.42 -8.01
C ASP A 119 11.03 -3.22 -6.88
N GLY A 120 9.76 -2.90 -6.59
CA GLY A 120 8.98 -3.56 -5.55
C GLY A 120 8.78 -5.06 -5.77
N MET A 121 8.57 -5.49 -7.01
CA MET A 121 8.39 -6.92 -7.33
C MET A 121 9.68 -7.71 -7.12
N ARG A 122 10.81 -7.12 -7.48
CA ARG A 122 12.12 -7.71 -7.21
C ARG A 122 12.38 -7.84 -5.71
N PHE A 123 12.04 -6.80 -4.95
CA PHE A 123 12.16 -6.82 -3.50
C PHE A 123 11.31 -7.93 -2.87
N LEU A 124 10.04 -8.07 -3.28
CA LEU A 124 9.16 -9.15 -2.81
C LEU A 124 9.75 -10.53 -3.08
N ARG A 125 10.24 -10.76 -4.30
CA ARG A 125 10.84 -12.04 -4.68
C ARG A 125 12.06 -12.34 -3.81
N ASP A 126 12.97 -11.40 -3.70
CA ASP A 126 14.22 -11.59 -2.98
C ASP A 126 13.96 -11.80 -1.48
N MET A 127 13.02 -11.06 -0.91
CA MET A 127 12.66 -11.20 0.51
C MET A 127 11.92 -12.52 0.79
N ALA A 128 11.01 -12.94 -0.10
CA ALA A 128 10.33 -14.22 0.02
C ALA A 128 11.31 -15.41 0.00
N ASN A 129 12.40 -15.30 -0.77
CA ASN A 129 13.44 -16.32 -0.81
C ASN A 129 14.34 -16.33 0.44
N ARG A 130 14.64 -15.16 0.99
CA ARG A 130 15.57 -15.03 2.13
C ARG A 130 14.90 -15.15 3.49
N GLU A 131 13.71 -14.64 3.62
CA GLU A 131 13.01 -14.50 4.90
C GLU A 131 11.53 -14.95 4.80
N PRO A 132 11.24 -16.20 4.39
CA PRO A 132 9.88 -16.69 4.31
C PRO A 132 9.20 -16.61 5.68
N GLY A 133 7.90 -16.31 5.70
CA GLY A 133 7.10 -16.23 6.92
C GLY A 133 7.54 -15.11 7.88
N SER A 134 8.05 -14.00 7.37
CA SER A 134 8.63 -12.94 8.20
C SER A 134 7.82 -11.65 8.27
N VAL A 135 6.72 -11.51 7.53
CA VAL A 135 5.97 -10.26 7.39
C VAL A 135 4.53 -10.42 7.84
N ASP A 136 4.04 -9.45 8.59
CA ASP A 136 2.68 -9.44 9.14
C ASP A 136 1.67 -8.80 8.19
N VAL A 137 2.07 -7.76 7.46
CA VAL A 137 1.25 -7.12 6.42
C VAL A 137 2.08 -6.64 5.24
N ILE A 138 1.55 -6.87 4.04
CA ILE A 138 2.08 -6.32 2.78
C ILE A 138 1.03 -5.37 2.21
N PHE A 139 1.45 -4.13 1.93
CA PHE A 139 0.66 -3.16 1.17
C PHE A 139 1.08 -3.20 -0.29
N PHE A 140 0.15 -3.52 -1.17
CA PHE A 140 0.38 -3.63 -2.59
C PHE A 140 -0.59 -2.72 -3.36
N ASP A 141 -0.11 -1.54 -3.68
CA ASP A 141 -0.84 -0.49 -4.40
C ASP A 141 0.00 -0.01 -5.60
N PRO A 142 0.12 -0.85 -6.65
CA PRO A 142 0.87 -0.51 -7.85
C PRO A 142 0.10 0.52 -8.69
N PRO A 143 0.78 1.26 -9.60
CA PRO A 143 0.10 2.09 -10.58
C PRO A 143 -0.83 1.22 -11.44
N PHE A 144 -2.07 1.70 -11.70
CA PHE A 144 -3.06 0.92 -12.44
C PHE A 144 -2.66 0.68 -13.90
N SER A 145 -1.98 1.63 -14.50
CA SER A 145 -1.45 1.51 -15.86
C SER A 145 -0.12 0.74 -15.88
N GLY A 146 0.01 -0.20 -16.79
CA GLY A 146 1.24 -0.96 -17.00
C GLY A 146 1.45 -2.13 -16.04
N PHE A 147 0.50 -2.43 -15.16
CA PHE A 147 0.54 -3.61 -14.29
C PHE A 147 -0.35 -4.71 -14.86
N SER A 148 0.26 -5.82 -15.30
CA SER A 148 -0.45 -6.95 -15.93
C SER A 148 -1.08 -7.88 -14.89
N GLY A 149 -2.05 -8.69 -15.33
CA GLY A 149 -2.61 -9.76 -14.49
C GLY A 149 -1.56 -10.74 -13.99
N GLU A 150 -0.54 -11.05 -14.79
CA GLU A 150 0.60 -11.91 -14.38
C GLU A 150 1.41 -11.29 -13.25
N ALA A 151 1.59 -9.96 -13.24
CA ALA A 151 2.31 -9.27 -12.17
C ALA A 151 1.54 -9.34 -10.84
N TYR A 152 0.21 -9.23 -10.87
CA TYR A 152 -0.63 -9.46 -9.69
C TYR A 152 -0.53 -10.90 -9.20
N ASP A 153 -0.59 -11.88 -10.10
CA ASP A 153 -0.44 -13.30 -9.74
C ASP A 153 0.93 -13.59 -9.14
N ASP A 154 1.99 -13.01 -9.67
CA ASP A 154 3.34 -13.15 -9.11
C ASP A 154 3.43 -12.51 -7.71
N ALA A 155 2.85 -11.32 -7.53
CA ALA A 155 2.79 -10.68 -6.22
C ALA A 155 2.07 -11.54 -5.19
N LEU A 156 0.93 -12.12 -5.54
CA LEU A 156 0.18 -13.03 -4.68
C LEU A 156 1.01 -14.27 -4.30
N ARG A 157 1.69 -14.90 -5.26
CA ARG A 157 2.56 -16.05 -4.98
C ARG A 157 3.70 -15.69 -4.02
N ARG A 158 4.38 -14.57 -4.24
CA ARG A 158 5.48 -14.13 -3.36
C ARG A 158 4.98 -13.78 -1.98
N ALA A 159 3.86 -13.08 -1.90
CA ALA A 159 3.23 -12.72 -0.64
C ALA A 159 2.82 -13.95 0.18
N SER A 160 2.31 -14.99 -0.45
CA SER A 160 1.92 -16.24 0.25
C SER A 160 3.10 -16.94 0.94
N VAL A 161 4.30 -16.76 0.42
CA VAL A 161 5.53 -17.29 1.03
C VAL A 161 6.04 -16.37 2.13
N LEU A 162 5.96 -15.06 1.91
CA LEU A 162 6.56 -14.05 2.78
C LEU A 162 5.74 -13.79 4.05
N LEU A 163 4.40 -13.88 3.97
CA LEU A 163 3.53 -13.61 5.11
C LEU A 163 3.59 -14.69 6.18
N VAL A 164 3.52 -14.26 7.44
CA VAL A 164 3.27 -15.15 8.58
C VAL A 164 1.90 -15.83 8.41
N PRO A 165 1.67 -16.98 9.06
CA PRO A 165 0.32 -17.56 9.13
C PRO A 165 -0.69 -16.52 9.67
N GLY A 166 -1.80 -16.32 8.94
CA GLY A 166 -2.80 -15.31 9.30
C GLY A 166 -2.42 -13.86 8.96
N GLY A 167 -1.26 -13.63 8.33
CA GLY A 167 -0.85 -12.31 7.86
C GLY A 167 -1.77 -11.74 6.80
N ASN A 168 -1.72 -10.42 6.61
CA ASN A 168 -2.61 -9.69 5.73
C ASN A 168 -1.91 -9.21 4.47
N PHE A 169 -2.59 -9.32 3.34
CA PHE A 169 -2.21 -8.71 2.08
C PHE A 169 -3.25 -7.66 1.69
N TYR A 170 -2.84 -6.40 1.65
CA TYR A 170 -3.68 -5.32 1.13
C TYR A 170 -3.41 -5.13 -0.35
N LEU A 171 -4.43 -5.30 -1.17
CA LEU A 171 -4.38 -5.16 -2.62
C LEU A 171 -5.28 -4.02 -3.08
N GLU A 172 -4.71 -2.99 -3.67
CA GLU A 172 -5.45 -1.94 -4.37
C GLU A 172 -5.23 -2.07 -5.88
N SER A 173 -6.30 -2.01 -6.64
CA SER A 173 -6.27 -2.15 -8.10
C SER A 173 -7.38 -1.36 -8.78
N GLY A 174 -7.28 -1.21 -10.10
CA GLY A 174 -8.29 -0.54 -10.93
C GLY A 174 -9.54 -1.40 -11.20
N ARG A 175 -9.58 -2.64 -10.74
CA ARG A 175 -10.73 -3.54 -10.85
C ARG A 175 -10.98 -4.29 -9.56
N GLU A 176 -12.19 -4.81 -9.42
CA GLU A 176 -12.48 -5.77 -8.36
C GLU A 176 -11.83 -7.13 -8.66
N TRP A 177 -11.17 -7.69 -7.66
CA TRP A 177 -10.79 -9.10 -7.60
C TRP A 177 -11.84 -9.83 -6.77
N ARG A 178 -12.64 -10.69 -7.42
CA ARG A 178 -13.75 -11.35 -6.75
C ARG A 178 -13.28 -12.42 -5.77
N ALA A 179 -14.10 -12.70 -4.78
CA ALA A 179 -13.79 -13.67 -3.74
C ALA A 179 -13.54 -15.08 -4.31
N ASP A 180 -14.33 -15.51 -5.30
CA ASP A 180 -14.18 -16.82 -5.95
C ASP A 180 -12.89 -16.92 -6.78
N GLU A 181 -12.54 -15.84 -7.50
CA GLU A 181 -11.29 -15.73 -8.25
C GLU A 181 -10.06 -15.82 -7.33
N LEU A 182 -10.10 -15.14 -6.19
CA LEU A 182 -9.02 -15.17 -5.20
C LEU A 182 -8.94 -16.52 -4.48
N ALA A 183 -10.06 -17.13 -4.18
CA ALA A 183 -10.11 -18.47 -3.58
C ALA A 183 -9.45 -19.53 -4.48
N ALA A 184 -9.66 -19.45 -5.79
CA ALA A 184 -9.00 -20.33 -6.77
C ALA A 184 -7.48 -20.16 -6.78
N LYS A 185 -6.95 -19.03 -6.30
CA LYS A 185 -5.52 -18.72 -6.17
C LYS A 185 -4.99 -18.99 -4.75
N GLY A 186 -5.80 -19.52 -3.85
CA GLY A 186 -5.42 -19.83 -2.47
C GLY A 186 -5.58 -18.66 -1.48
N TRP A 187 -6.39 -17.67 -1.81
CA TRP A 187 -6.61 -16.48 -0.99
C TRP A 187 -8.07 -16.33 -0.56
N GLU A 188 -8.27 -15.92 0.68
CA GLU A 188 -9.56 -15.46 1.21
C GLU A 188 -9.64 -13.94 1.11
N ARG A 189 -10.70 -13.43 0.48
CA ARG A 189 -11.03 -12.00 0.53
C ARG A 189 -11.81 -11.70 1.80
N ARG A 190 -11.13 -11.14 2.80
CA ARG A 190 -11.73 -10.84 4.10
C ARG A 190 -12.56 -9.56 4.10
N ARG A 191 -12.08 -8.56 3.36
CA ARG A 191 -12.71 -7.24 3.27
C ARG A 191 -12.56 -6.70 1.86
N TYR A 192 -13.50 -5.88 1.47
CA TYR A 192 -13.51 -5.20 0.19
C TYR A 192 -14.16 -3.82 0.32
N LEU A 193 -13.60 -2.83 -0.38
CA LEU A 193 -14.13 -1.47 -0.48
C LEU A 193 -13.85 -0.93 -1.87
N ARG A 194 -14.85 -0.30 -2.46
CA ARG A 194 -14.67 0.51 -3.67
C ARG A 194 -14.64 2.00 -3.29
N ALA A 195 -13.64 2.73 -3.78
CA ALA A 195 -13.52 4.17 -3.64
C ALA A 195 -13.15 4.79 -4.99
N GLY A 196 -14.14 5.37 -5.69
CA GLY A 196 -13.96 5.86 -7.06
C GLY A 196 -13.55 4.75 -8.02
N ALA A 197 -12.42 4.94 -8.70
CA ALA A 197 -11.83 3.95 -9.60
C ALA A 197 -10.98 2.90 -8.86
N ALA A 198 -10.70 3.06 -7.58
CA ALA A 198 -9.89 2.15 -6.80
C ALA A 198 -10.74 1.07 -6.14
N HIS A 199 -10.22 -0.15 -6.16
CA HIS A 199 -10.77 -1.30 -5.49
C HIS A 199 -9.78 -1.81 -4.45
N ALA A 200 -10.16 -1.72 -3.18
CA ALA A 200 -9.33 -2.08 -2.04
C ALA A 200 -9.76 -3.42 -1.47
N HIS A 201 -8.82 -4.33 -1.29
CA HIS A 201 -9.06 -5.69 -0.82
C HIS A 201 -8.14 -6.01 0.34
N LEU A 202 -8.65 -6.61 1.39
CA LEU A 202 -7.85 -7.22 2.44
C LEU A 202 -7.93 -8.73 2.30
N LEU A 203 -6.78 -9.35 2.08
CA LEU A 203 -6.66 -10.77 1.78
C LEU A 203 -5.87 -11.50 2.86
N ARG A 204 -6.17 -12.78 3.01
CA ARG A 204 -5.41 -13.72 3.83
C ARG A 204 -5.21 -15.01 3.05
N VAL A 205 -4.06 -15.65 3.23
CA VAL A 205 -3.81 -16.98 2.65
C VAL A 205 -4.80 -17.99 3.24
N LEU A 206 -5.47 -18.75 2.37
CA LEU A 206 -6.31 -19.87 2.81
C LEU A 206 -5.44 -20.94 3.49
N PRO A 207 -5.89 -21.52 4.60
CA PRO A 207 -5.22 -22.68 5.20
C PRO A 207 -5.08 -23.78 4.13
N LYS A 208 -3.91 -24.39 4.03
CA LYS A 208 -3.78 -25.64 3.27
C LYS A 208 -4.63 -26.65 4.02
N GLU A 209 -5.61 -27.24 3.34
CA GLU A 209 -6.30 -28.40 3.89
C GLU A 209 -5.22 -29.43 4.23
N GLU A 210 -5.17 -29.83 5.47
CA GLU A 210 -4.39 -31.01 5.86
C GLU A 210 -5.02 -32.16 5.06
N ILE A 211 -4.31 -32.63 4.04
CA ILE A 211 -4.68 -33.83 3.33
C ILE A 211 -4.57 -34.93 4.38
N SER A 212 -5.71 -35.30 4.96
CA SER A 212 -5.83 -36.48 5.81
C SER A 212 -5.43 -37.68 4.94
N LEU A 213 -4.25 -38.22 5.21
CA LEU A 213 -3.81 -39.50 4.69
C LEU A 213 -4.58 -40.64 5.37
#